data_fca3feeb56d86cf26f59d9c1d85f8d62
#
_entry.id   fca3feeb56d86cf26f59d9c1d85f8d62
#
_cell.length_a   1.000
_cell.length_b   1.000
_cell.length_c   1.000
_cell.angle_alpha   90.00
_cell.angle_beta   90.00
_cell.angle_gamma   90.00
#
_symmetry.space_group_name_H-M   'P 1'
#
loop_
_entity.id
_entity.type
_entity.pdbx_description
1 polymer ?
#
loop_
_entity_poly.entity_id
_entity_poly.type
_entity_poly.pdbx_seq_one_letter_code
_entity_poly.pdbx_strand_id
1 'polypeptide(L)'
;MLHLHHCVSARSFRPLWMLEELQLPCTLHMLPFPPRALARSFLELNPLGTVPLLVQGKAPNEVRMTESAAMCQYLAATHPEAGLDVAPTHPAYGAYLNWLHMSDATLTFPQTLVLRYGRFEPAQRQQPQVVQDYTRWFLARLRAVEAAVAHNEYLCAGRFTAADVAVGYALLLAQHLGLVEQFGPATQAYWQRLQDRPAYQRALAAQHQAALAQGVSPQPSPDIRP
;
A
#
# COMPACT_ATOMS: atom_id res chain seq x y z
N MET A 1 19.01 11.06 4.11
CA MET A 1 18.79 10.20 2.94
C MET A 1 17.71 9.19 3.31
N LEU A 2 16.76 8.93 2.42
CA LEU A 2 15.69 7.95 2.61
C LEU A 2 16.05 6.63 1.92
N HIS A 3 15.82 5.52 2.60
CA HIS A 3 15.99 4.17 2.08
C HIS A 3 14.69 3.40 2.27
N LEU A 4 14.16 2.80 1.20
CA LEU A 4 12.95 1.99 1.25
C LEU A 4 13.27 0.56 0.79
N HIS A 5 13.07 -0.42 1.67
CA HIS A 5 13.11 -1.84 1.30
C HIS A 5 11.73 -2.26 0.79
N HIS A 6 11.71 -2.84 -0.41
CA HIS A 6 10.51 -2.99 -1.20
C HIS A 6 10.44 -4.35 -1.92
N CYS A 7 9.23 -4.89 -2.05
CA CYS A 7 8.88 -5.94 -2.99
C CYS A 7 7.81 -5.40 -3.95
N VAL A 8 7.88 -5.78 -5.23
CA VAL A 8 6.99 -5.27 -6.27
C VAL A 8 5.52 -5.47 -5.90
N SER A 9 4.73 -4.39 -5.91
CA SER A 9 3.30 -4.34 -5.58
C SER A 9 2.92 -4.93 -4.20
N ALA A 10 3.88 -5.04 -3.27
CA ALA A 10 3.60 -5.34 -1.86
C ALA A 10 3.16 -4.07 -1.11
N ARG A 11 2.86 -4.19 0.20
CA ARG A 11 2.46 -3.04 1.05
C ARG A 11 3.44 -1.86 1.01
N SER A 12 4.69 -2.12 0.68
CA SER A 12 5.73 -1.12 0.46
C SER A 12 5.47 -0.20 -0.74
N PHE A 13 4.48 -0.50 -1.57
CA PHE A 13 4.03 0.40 -2.64
C PHE A 13 3.40 1.69 -2.09
N ARG A 14 2.75 1.64 -0.91
CA ARG A 14 2.21 2.84 -0.26
C ARG A 14 3.28 3.93 -0.04
N PRO A 15 4.36 3.67 0.73
CA PRO A 15 5.40 4.67 0.91
C PRO A 15 6.16 5.00 -0.39
N LEU A 16 6.31 4.08 -1.33
CA LEU A 16 6.89 4.38 -2.62
C LEU A 16 6.04 5.41 -3.38
N TRP A 17 4.72 5.22 -3.46
CA TRP A 17 3.82 6.18 -4.07
C TRP A 17 3.82 7.53 -3.34
N MET A 18 3.83 7.53 -2.00
CA MET A 18 3.98 8.78 -1.22
C MET A 18 5.27 9.53 -1.56
N LEU A 19 6.39 8.83 -1.68
CA LEU A 19 7.67 9.44 -2.06
C LEU A 19 7.60 10.08 -3.46
N GLU A 20 6.91 9.45 -4.41
CA GLU A 20 6.68 10.00 -5.75
C GLU A 20 5.73 11.19 -5.74
N GLU A 21 4.70 11.21 -4.90
CA GLU A 21 3.82 12.38 -4.74
C GLU A 21 4.56 13.58 -4.15
N LEU A 22 5.46 13.32 -3.20
CA LEU A 22 6.31 14.32 -2.55
C LEU A 22 7.56 14.68 -3.37
N GLN A 23 7.84 13.96 -4.46
CA GLN A 23 9.06 14.09 -5.26
C GLN A 23 10.34 13.98 -4.42
N LEU A 24 10.33 13.13 -3.40
CA LEU A 24 11.45 12.93 -2.49
C LEU A 24 12.41 11.87 -3.04
N PRO A 25 13.71 12.17 -3.11
CA PRO A 25 14.70 11.20 -3.53
C PRO A 25 14.83 10.08 -2.48
N CYS A 26 14.76 8.83 -2.95
CA CYS A 26 14.85 7.65 -2.12
C CYS A 26 15.71 6.58 -2.78
N THR A 27 16.55 5.90 -2.00
CA THR A 27 17.22 4.70 -2.46
C THR A 27 16.27 3.50 -2.28
N LEU A 28 15.85 2.91 -3.40
CA LEU A 28 14.96 1.75 -3.39
C LEU A 28 15.80 0.47 -3.34
N HIS A 29 15.61 -0.34 -2.29
CA HIS A 29 16.24 -1.65 -2.11
C HIS A 29 15.22 -2.74 -2.42
N MET A 30 15.38 -3.39 -3.57
CA MET A 30 14.46 -4.43 -4.02
C MET A 30 14.74 -5.76 -3.34
N LEU A 31 13.69 -6.43 -2.91
CA LEU A 31 13.77 -7.75 -2.28
C LEU A 31 12.87 -8.75 -3.03
N PRO A 32 13.32 -10.01 -3.16
CA PRO A 32 12.44 -11.07 -3.64
C PRO A 32 11.31 -11.34 -2.64
N PHE A 33 10.14 -11.73 -3.12
CA PHE A 33 8.99 -12.04 -2.25
C PHE A 33 8.80 -13.55 -2.09
N PRO A 34 8.58 -14.06 -0.87
CA PRO A 34 8.58 -13.37 0.42
C PRO A 34 9.99 -13.19 1.00
N PRO A 35 10.37 -11.97 1.45
CA PRO A 35 11.76 -11.67 1.82
C PRO A 35 12.26 -12.50 2.99
N ARG A 36 11.43 -12.86 3.97
CA ARG A 36 11.79 -13.72 5.10
C ARG A 36 12.31 -15.11 4.69
N ALA A 37 11.95 -15.59 3.50
CA ALA A 37 12.38 -16.88 2.98
C ALA A 37 13.53 -16.73 1.98
N LEU A 38 13.48 -15.73 1.10
CA LEU A 38 14.35 -15.59 -0.06
C LEU A 38 15.47 -14.55 0.13
N ALA A 39 15.41 -13.74 1.19
CA ALA A 39 16.44 -12.75 1.54
C ALA A 39 16.67 -12.76 3.06
N ARG A 40 17.22 -13.85 3.59
CA ARG A 40 17.35 -14.07 5.05
C ARG A 40 18.22 -13.02 5.76
N SER A 41 19.22 -12.44 5.08
CA SER A 41 20.02 -11.33 5.62
C SER A 41 19.18 -10.08 5.94
N PHE A 42 18.01 -9.93 5.28
CA PHE A 42 17.08 -8.84 5.59
C PHE A 42 16.52 -8.92 7.03
N LEU A 43 16.47 -10.11 7.64
CA LEU A 43 16.06 -10.30 9.04
C LEU A 43 16.97 -9.57 10.03
N GLU A 44 18.24 -9.33 9.69
CA GLU A 44 19.17 -8.54 10.50
C GLU A 44 18.77 -7.05 10.52
N LEU A 45 18.16 -6.56 9.43
CA LEU A 45 17.68 -5.19 9.30
C LEU A 45 16.25 -5.04 9.84
N ASN A 46 15.40 -6.02 9.58
CA ASN A 46 14.01 -6.05 10.03
C ASN A 46 13.65 -7.45 10.53
N PRO A 47 13.60 -7.68 11.85
CA PRO A 47 13.26 -8.98 12.43
C PRO A 47 11.87 -9.52 12.04
N LEU A 48 10.95 -8.66 11.59
CA LEU A 48 9.64 -9.08 11.07
C LEU A 48 9.76 -9.83 9.74
N GLY A 49 10.85 -9.62 8.98
CA GLY A 49 11.05 -10.22 7.67
C GLY A 49 9.99 -9.83 6.64
N THR A 50 9.37 -8.66 6.82
CA THR A 50 8.30 -8.12 5.96
C THR A 50 8.69 -6.77 5.37
N VAL A 51 8.08 -6.38 4.27
CA VAL A 51 8.17 -5.04 3.70
C VAL A 51 6.85 -4.29 3.89
N PRO A 52 6.94 -2.94 4.02
CA PRO A 52 8.12 -2.07 3.92
C PRO A 52 9.04 -2.07 5.14
N LEU A 53 10.26 -1.62 4.92
CA LEU A 53 11.11 -1.00 5.94
C LEU A 53 11.58 0.34 5.36
N LEU A 54 11.20 1.44 6.00
CA LEU A 54 11.69 2.78 5.69
C LEU A 54 12.75 3.16 6.72
N VAL A 55 13.90 3.63 6.23
CA VAL A 55 14.99 4.14 7.07
C VAL A 55 15.33 5.55 6.63
N GLN A 56 15.34 6.50 7.56
CA GLN A 56 15.69 7.89 7.32
C GLN A 56 16.76 8.37 8.29
N GLY A 57 17.79 9.00 7.77
CA GLY A 57 18.85 9.58 8.58
C GLY A 57 19.96 8.60 8.93
N LYS A 58 20.67 8.89 10.03
CA LYS A 58 21.73 8.08 10.64
C LYS A 58 21.64 8.20 12.15
N ALA A 59 22.17 7.20 12.87
CA ALA A 59 22.30 7.27 14.31
C ALA A 59 23.00 8.58 14.76
N PRO A 60 22.57 9.21 15.89
CA PRO A 60 21.53 8.74 16.82
C PRO A 60 20.10 9.11 16.42
N ASN A 61 19.88 9.86 15.33
CA ASN A 61 18.57 10.40 14.92
C ASN A 61 17.95 9.58 13.76
N GLU A 62 18.29 8.31 13.65
CA GLU A 62 17.73 7.43 12.63
C GLU A 62 16.26 7.10 12.92
N VAL A 63 15.40 7.29 11.94
CA VAL A 63 14.00 6.85 11.98
C VAL A 63 13.87 5.54 11.23
N ARG A 64 13.31 4.52 11.88
CA ARG A 64 12.94 3.23 11.26
C ARG A 64 11.45 2.97 11.41
N MET A 65 10.79 2.62 10.31
CA MET A 65 9.37 2.33 10.30
C MET A 65 9.08 1.07 9.51
N THR A 66 8.07 0.30 9.95
CA THR A 66 7.64 -0.95 9.29
C THR A 66 6.18 -0.90 8.84
N GLU A 67 5.38 0.04 9.37
CA GLU A 67 3.96 0.16 9.06
C GLU A 67 3.71 1.12 7.90
N SER A 68 3.23 0.60 6.77
CA SER A 68 3.10 1.35 5.52
C SER A 68 2.14 2.54 5.59
N ALA A 69 1.02 2.42 6.30
CA ALA A 69 0.07 3.52 6.49
C ALA A 69 0.66 4.62 7.40
N ALA A 70 1.38 4.23 8.45
CA ALA A 70 2.10 5.17 9.30
C ALA A 70 3.22 5.91 8.55
N MET A 71 3.91 5.23 7.61
CA MET A 71 4.87 5.89 6.72
C MET A 71 4.21 6.95 5.85
N CYS A 72 3.02 6.66 5.29
CA CYS A 72 2.28 7.65 4.51
C CYS A 72 1.95 8.89 5.36
N GLN A 73 1.46 8.69 6.57
CA GLN A 73 1.17 9.79 7.50
C GLN A 73 2.43 10.55 7.88
N TYR A 74 3.50 9.85 8.23
CA TYR A 74 4.78 10.45 8.62
C TYR A 74 5.36 11.31 7.49
N LEU A 75 5.42 10.79 6.28
CA LEU A 75 5.93 11.50 5.11
C LEU A 75 5.09 12.74 4.80
N ALA A 76 3.75 12.63 4.87
CA ALA A 76 2.86 13.78 4.68
C ALA A 76 3.03 14.85 5.76
N ALA A 77 3.08 14.46 7.04
CA ALA A 77 3.20 15.38 8.16
C ALA A 77 4.57 16.08 8.22
N THR A 78 5.63 15.42 7.74
CA THR A 78 6.98 16.02 7.69
C THR A 78 7.22 16.89 6.46
N HIS A 79 6.27 16.94 5.51
CA HIS A 79 6.29 17.75 4.29
C HIS A 79 4.94 18.46 4.08
N PRO A 80 4.54 19.33 5.04
CA PRO A 80 3.20 19.94 5.05
C PRO A 80 2.92 20.84 3.84
N GLU A 81 3.97 21.36 3.21
CA GLU A 81 3.90 22.18 1.98
C GLU A 81 3.28 21.44 0.79
N ALA A 82 3.36 20.11 0.78
CA ALA A 82 2.77 19.28 -0.27
C ALA A 82 1.25 19.14 -0.15
N GLY A 83 0.65 19.54 1.00
CA GLY A 83 -0.79 19.48 1.22
C GLY A 83 -1.38 18.07 1.31
N LEU A 84 -0.55 17.04 1.56
CA LEU A 84 -1.00 15.64 1.64
C LEU A 84 -1.37 15.20 3.06
N ASP A 85 -1.04 16.00 4.06
CA ASP A 85 -1.46 15.82 5.45
C ASP A 85 -2.76 16.56 5.76
N VAL A 86 -3.42 16.19 6.84
CA VAL A 86 -4.55 16.92 7.42
C VAL A 86 -4.20 17.30 8.85
N ALA A 87 -4.10 18.60 9.12
CA ALA A 87 -3.69 19.09 10.41
C ALA A 87 -4.66 18.69 11.54
N PRO A 88 -4.19 18.46 12.78
CA PRO A 88 -5.05 18.09 13.91
C PRO A 88 -6.18 19.09 14.23
N THR A 89 -6.01 20.34 13.83
CA THR A 89 -7.04 21.40 14.00
C THR A 89 -8.08 21.43 12.87
N HIS A 90 -7.86 20.66 11.79
CA HIS A 90 -8.78 20.62 10.66
C HIS A 90 -10.02 19.76 10.98
N PRO A 91 -11.25 20.18 10.63
CA PRO A 91 -12.46 19.39 10.91
C PRO A 91 -12.46 17.96 10.38
N ALA A 92 -11.77 17.70 9.26
CA ALA A 92 -11.64 16.38 8.66
C ALA A 92 -10.53 15.50 9.26
N TYR A 93 -9.81 15.94 10.29
CA TYR A 93 -8.66 15.20 10.85
C TYR A 93 -9.06 13.80 11.34
N GLY A 94 -10.19 13.69 12.05
CA GLY A 94 -10.69 12.40 12.51
C GLY A 94 -11.01 11.44 11.36
N ALA A 95 -11.61 11.94 10.28
CA ALA A 95 -11.86 11.15 9.08
C ALA A 95 -10.56 10.72 8.40
N TYR A 96 -9.56 11.60 8.31
CA TYR A 96 -8.25 11.31 7.76
C TYR A 96 -7.56 10.16 8.50
N LEU A 97 -7.49 10.21 9.83
CA LEU A 97 -6.93 9.13 10.64
C LEU A 97 -7.72 7.83 10.47
N ASN A 98 -9.04 7.92 10.46
CA ASN A 98 -9.90 6.75 10.26
C ASN A 98 -9.58 6.05 8.93
N TRP A 99 -9.45 6.79 7.82
CA TRP A 99 -9.12 6.21 6.52
C TRP A 99 -7.71 5.61 6.48
N LEU A 100 -6.71 6.26 7.09
CA LEU A 100 -5.36 5.71 7.21
C LEU A 100 -5.37 4.34 7.88
N HIS A 101 -6.00 4.22 9.05
CA HIS A 101 -6.06 2.96 9.81
C HIS A 101 -6.98 1.93 9.15
N MET A 102 -8.11 2.36 8.60
CA MET A 102 -9.04 1.50 7.87
C MET A 102 -8.40 0.87 6.64
N SER A 103 -7.48 1.59 5.99
CA SER A 103 -6.78 1.10 4.79
C SER A 103 -6.06 -0.22 5.03
N ASP A 104 -5.50 -0.41 6.21
CA ASP A 104 -4.72 -1.62 6.54
C ASP A 104 -5.54 -2.64 7.32
N ALA A 105 -6.10 -2.25 8.45
CA ALA A 105 -6.83 -3.16 9.33
C ALA A 105 -8.13 -3.69 8.71
N THR A 106 -8.85 -2.85 7.96
CA THR A 106 -10.19 -3.18 7.47
C THR A 106 -10.21 -3.59 6.01
N LEU A 107 -9.41 -2.94 5.15
CA LEU A 107 -9.44 -3.18 3.71
C LEU A 107 -8.32 -4.12 3.23
N THR A 108 -7.08 -3.96 3.72
CA THR A 108 -5.97 -4.79 3.25
C THR A 108 -5.90 -6.14 3.95
N PHE A 109 -6.15 -6.20 5.27
CA PHE A 109 -6.02 -7.45 6.03
C PHE A 109 -6.87 -8.61 5.48
N PRO A 110 -8.17 -8.47 5.20
CA PRO A 110 -8.96 -9.57 4.62
C PRO A 110 -8.39 -10.07 3.29
N GLN A 111 -7.89 -9.20 2.45
CA GLN A 111 -7.27 -9.57 1.18
C GLN A 111 -5.97 -10.37 1.37
N THR A 112 -5.25 -10.15 2.47
CA THR A 112 -4.06 -10.95 2.81
C THR A 112 -4.41 -12.41 3.04
N LEU A 113 -5.58 -12.68 3.64
CA LEU A 113 -6.06 -14.04 3.86
C LEU A 113 -6.53 -14.68 2.54
N VAL A 114 -7.17 -13.90 1.65
CA VAL A 114 -7.49 -14.35 0.29
C VAL A 114 -6.23 -14.77 -0.46
N LEU A 115 -5.18 -13.94 -0.43
CA LEU A 115 -3.89 -14.27 -1.05
C LEU A 115 -3.26 -15.51 -0.43
N ARG A 116 -3.16 -15.54 0.90
CA ARG A 116 -2.52 -16.65 1.60
C ARG A 116 -3.18 -17.97 1.25
N TYR A 117 -4.48 -18.09 1.48
CA TYR A 117 -5.19 -19.36 1.34
C TYR A 117 -5.64 -19.68 -0.07
N GLY A 118 -5.60 -18.71 -0.99
CA GLY A 118 -5.94 -18.93 -2.40
C GLY A 118 -4.75 -19.02 -3.33
N ARG A 119 -3.57 -18.47 -2.92
CA ARG A 119 -2.42 -18.36 -3.82
C ARG A 119 -1.09 -18.80 -3.23
N PHE A 120 -0.79 -18.43 -1.97
CA PHE A 120 0.56 -18.62 -1.39
C PHE A 120 0.72 -19.95 -0.66
N GLU A 121 -0.36 -20.56 -0.20
CA GLU A 121 -0.29 -21.91 0.36
C GLU A 121 -0.22 -22.95 -0.78
N PRO A 122 0.52 -24.07 -0.59
CA PRO A 122 0.48 -25.20 -1.50
C PRO A 122 -0.95 -25.71 -1.69
N ALA A 123 -1.25 -26.32 -2.82
CA ALA A 123 -2.61 -26.75 -3.19
C ALA A 123 -3.35 -27.53 -2.10
N GLN A 124 -2.63 -28.40 -1.36
CA GLN A 124 -3.19 -29.21 -0.28
C GLN A 124 -3.59 -28.41 0.97
N ARG A 125 -3.08 -27.18 1.11
CA ARG A 125 -3.34 -26.27 2.24
C ARG A 125 -4.20 -25.08 1.87
N GLN A 126 -4.57 -24.95 0.60
CA GLN A 126 -5.51 -23.91 0.18
C GLN A 126 -6.88 -24.13 0.81
N GLN A 127 -7.56 -23.02 1.13
CA GLN A 127 -8.84 -23.03 1.84
C GLN A 127 -9.88 -22.19 1.06
N PRO A 128 -10.61 -22.79 0.09
CA PRO A 128 -11.57 -22.05 -0.74
C PRO A 128 -12.64 -21.31 0.07
N GLN A 129 -13.10 -21.89 1.20
CA GLN A 129 -14.08 -21.25 2.06
C GLN A 129 -13.54 -19.95 2.67
N VAL A 130 -12.28 -19.95 3.14
CA VAL A 130 -11.61 -18.76 3.67
C VAL A 130 -11.50 -17.69 2.59
N VAL A 131 -11.10 -18.08 1.37
CA VAL A 131 -11.02 -17.18 0.22
C VAL A 131 -12.37 -16.51 -0.04
N GLN A 132 -13.45 -17.29 -0.08
CA GLN A 132 -14.79 -16.78 -0.33
C GLN A 132 -15.26 -15.82 0.77
N ASP A 133 -15.10 -16.22 2.04
CA ASP A 133 -15.56 -15.43 3.19
C ASP A 133 -14.82 -14.09 3.29
N TYR A 134 -13.50 -14.09 3.13
CA TYR A 134 -12.72 -12.86 3.23
C TYR A 134 -12.82 -11.97 1.98
N THR A 135 -13.12 -12.53 0.82
CA THR A 135 -13.52 -11.75 -0.37
C THR A 135 -14.84 -11.01 -0.11
N ARG A 136 -15.87 -11.71 0.38
CA ARG A 136 -17.15 -11.08 0.78
C ARG A 136 -16.95 -10.03 1.87
N TRP A 137 -16.10 -10.34 2.84
CA TRP A 137 -15.77 -9.41 3.91
C TRP A 137 -15.17 -8.12 3.38
N PHE A 138 -14.15 -8.20 2.50
CA PHE A 138 -13.55 -7.04 1.88
C PHE A 138 -14.58 -6.21 1.11
N LEU A 139 -15.34 -6.84 0.20
CA LEU A 139 -16.35 -6.16 -0.61
C LEU A 139 -17.44 -5.47 0.23
N ALA A 140 -17.82 -6.09 1.36
CA ALA A 140 -18.78 -5.48 2.27
C ALA A 140 -18.23 -4.20 2.94
N ARG A 141 -16.93 -4.12 3.23
CA ARG A 141 -16.28 -2.93 3.82
C ARG A 141 -15.97 -1.87 2.77
N LEU A 142 -15.77 -2.28 1.53
CA LEU A 142 -15.54 -1.36 0.42
C LEU A 142 -16.75 -0.41 0.20
N ARG A 143 -17.94 -0.81 0.67
CA ARG A 143 -19.13 0.09 0.68
C ARG A 143 -18.90 1.40 1.42
N ALA A 144 -18.00 1.45 2.40
CA ALA A 144 -17.64 2.70 3.07
C ALA A 144 -16.86 3.63 2.14
N VAL A 145 -16.00 3.09 1.29
CA VAL A 145 -15.29 3.84 0.24
C VAL A 145 -16.31 4.34 -0.78
N GLU A 146 -17.19 3.46 -1.28
CA GLU A 146 -18.24 3.80 -2.23
C GLU A 146 -19.08 4.98 -1.74
N ALA A 147 -19.55 4.95 -0.49
CA ALA A 147 -20.34 6.02 0.08
C ALA A 147 -19.56 7.34 0.22
N ALA A 148 -18.27 7.27 0.57
CA ALA A 148 -17.43 8.46 0.75
C ALA A 148 -17.16 9.17 -0.58
N VAL A 149 -16.90 8.39 -1.66
CA VAL A 149 -16.54 8.96 -2.97
C VAL A 149 -17.72 9.10 -3.93
N ALA A 150 -18.95 8.76 -3.51
CA ALA A 150 -20.16 8.95 -4.31
C ALA A 150 -20.43 10.44 -4.65
N HIS A 151 -20.02 11.35 -3.75
CA HIS A 151 -20.25 12.78 -3.88
C HIS A 151 -18.96 13.60 -3.70
N ASN A 152 -17.82 12.95 -3.58
CA ASN A 152 -16.54 13.59 -3.37
C ASN A 152 -15.48 13.00 -4.31
N GLU A 153 -14.53 13.81 -4.72
CA GLU A 153 -13.40 13.33 -5.53
C GLU A 153 -12.44 12.44 -4.72
N TYR A 154 -12.27 12.75 -3.42
CA TYR A 154 -11.34 12.10 -2.51
C TYR A 154 -12.01 11.77 -1.17
N LEU A 155 -11.34 10.94 -0.36
CA LEU A 155 -11.91 10.34 0.84
C LEU A 155 -12.21 11.35 1.95
N CYS A 156 -11.44 12.43 2.06
CA CYS A 156 -11.61 13.43 3.10
C CYS A 156 -10.99 14.78 2.73
N ALA A 157 -11.28 15.81 3.51
CA ALA A 157 -10.71 17.16 3.40
C ALA A 157 -10.89 17.85 2.03
N GLY A 158 -11.74 17.33 1.14
CA GLY A 158 -12.01 17.87 -0.19
C GLY A 158 -10.81 17.86 -1.16
N ARG A 159 -9.78 17.11 -0.86
CA ARG A 159 -8.57 17.01 -1.68
C ARG A 159 -7.88 15.67 -1.51
N PHE A 160 -6.96 15.36 -2.43
CA PHE A 160 -6.09 14.19 -2.32
C PHE A 160 -5.17 14.31 -1.10
N THR A 161 -5.05 13.21 -0.33
CA THR A 161 -4.25 13.12 0.91
C THR A 161 -3.54 11.78 1.00
N ALA A 162 -2.68 11.60 2.01
CA ALA A 162 -2.06 10.31 2.32
C ALA A 162 -3.09 9.19 2.61
N ALA A 163 -4.33 9.53 3.01
CA ALA A 163 -5.41 8.57 3.17
C ALA A 163 -5.79 7.92 1.83
N ASP A 164 -5.80 8.71 0.74
CA ASP A 164 -6.11 8.20 -0.60
C ASP A 164 -5.00 7.28 -1.11
N VAL A 165 -3.74 7.58 -0.82
CA VAL A 165 -2.61 6.68 -1.10
C VAL A 165 -2.76 5.37 -0.33
N ALA A 166 -3.06 5.45 0.96
CA ALA A 166 -3.18 4.28 1.82
C ALA A 166 -4.34 3.35 1.39
N VAL A 167 -5.51 3.92 1.10
CA VAL A 167 -6.68 3.17 0.60
C VAL A 167 -6.44 2.71 -0.85
N GLY A 168 -5.83 3.55 -1.69
CA GLY A 168 -5.51 3.22 -3.08
C GLY A 168 -4.68 1.94 -3.21
N TYR A 169 -3.76 1.68 -2.28
CA TYR A 169 -3.07 0.39 -2.24
C TYR A 169 -4.02 -0.79 -2.00
N ALA A 170 -5.03 -0.64 -1.16
CA ALA A 170 -6.00 -1.72 -0.96
C ALA A 170 -6.82 -2.00 -2.24
N LEU A 171 -7.06 -0.98 -3.07
CA LEU A 171 -7.69 -1.13 -4.38
C LEU A 171 -6.75 -1.77 -5.40
N LEU A 172 -5.45 -1.42 -5.39
CA LEU A 172 -4.43 -2.08 -6.19
C LEU A 172 -4.35 -3.58 -5.88
N LEU A 173 -4.36 -3.93 -4.59
CA LEU A 173 -4.35 -5.33 -4.17
C LEU A 173 -5.61 -6.08 -4.64
N ALA A 174 -6.78 -5.44 -4.55
CA ALA A 174 -8.02 -5.99 -5.07
C ALA A 174 -8.00 -6.17 -6.59
N GLN A 175 -7.33 -5.29 -7.33
CA GLN A 175 -7.10 -5.45 -8.77
C GLN A 175 -6.29 -6.72 -9.07
N HIS A 176 -5.21 -6.97 -8.34
CA HIS A 176 -4.45 -8.23 -8.47
C HIS A 176 -5.25 -9.47 -8.08
N LEU A 177 -6.28 -9.31 -7.24
CA LEU A 177 -7.22 -10.38 -6.91
C LEU A 177 -8.34 -10.57 -7.94
N GLY A 178 -8.46 -9.69 -8.95
CA GLY A 178 -9.52 -9.74 -9.96
C GLY A 178 -10.88 -9.27 -9.44
N LEU A 179 -10.90 -8.36 -8.46
CA LEU A 179 -12.15 -7.93 -7.80
C LEU A 179 -12.69 -6.58 -8.30
N VAL A 180 -12.01 -5.90 -9.22
CA VAL A 180 -12.37 -4.54 -9.67
C VAL A 180 -13.79 -4.46 -10.26
N GLU A 181 -14.21 -5.48 -11.00
CA GLU A 181 -15.56 -5.53 -11.59
C GLU A 181 -16.69 -5.62 -10.55
N GLN A 182 -16.34 -5.96 -9.30
CA GLN A 182 -17.27 -6.03 -8.18
C GLN A 182 -17.30 -4.74 -7.36
N PHE A 183 -16.52 -3.72 -7.75
CA PHE A 183 -16.59 -2.41 -7.12
C PHE A 183 -17.86 -1.68 -7.53
N GLY A 184 -18.41 -0.86 -6.63
CA GLY A 184 -19.46 0.08 -6.99
C GLY A 184 -18.94 1.15 -7.98
N PRO A 185 -19.84 1.81 -8.73
CA PRO A 185 -19.46 2.74 -9.79
C PRO A 185 -18.63 3.93 -9.29
N ALA A 186 -18.91 4.45 -8.10
CA ALA A 186 -18.15 5.56 -7.52
C ALA A 186 -16.72 5.10 -7.13
N THR A 187 -16.57 3.90 -6.57
CA THR A 187 -15.25 3.32 -6.26
C THR A 187 -14.46 3.02 -7.53
N GLN A 188 -15.10 2.55 -8.60
CA GLN A 188 -14.42 2.35 -9.90
C GLN A 188 -13.90 3.67 -10.46
N ALA A 189 -14.74 4.71 -10.48
CA ALA A 189 -14.34 6.05 -10.94
C ALA A 189 -13.22 6.65 -10.06
N TYR A 190 -13.31 6.47 -8.75
CA TYR A 190 -12.27 6.89 -7.81
C TYR A 190 -10.96 6.13 -8.05
N TRP A 191 -11.01 4.80 -8.23
CA TRP A 191 -9.82 4.00 -8.51
C TRP A 191 -9.16 4.40 -9.82
N GLN A 192 -9.95 4.66 -10.88
CA GLN A 192 -9.41 5.17 -12.14
C GLN A 192 -8.70 6.52 -11.94
N ARG A 193 -9.32 7.45 -11.20
CA ARG A 193 -8.71 8.77 -10.89
C ARG A 193 -7.39 8.64 -10.15
N LEU A 194 -7.28 7.67 -9.21
CA LEU A 194 -6.02 7.40 -8.50
C LEU A 194 -4.95 6.84 -9.43
N GLN A 195 -5.31 5.96 -10.34
CA GLN A 195 -4.39 5.38 -11.34
C GLN A 195 -3.89 6.42 -12.33
N ASP A 196 -4.70 7.41 -12.69
CA ASP A 196 -4.36 8.47 -13.63
C ASP A 196 -3.35 9.49 -13.04
N ARG A 197 -3.07 9.43 -11.75
CA ARG A 197 -2.09 10.33 -11.13
C ARG A 197 -0.68 10.06 -11.64
N PRO A 198 0.04 11.10 -12.10
CA PRO A 198 1.41 10.93 -12.60
C PRO A 198 2.36 10.26 -11.59
N ALA A 199 2.22 10.57 -10.30
CA ALA A 199 3.05 9.97 -9.25
C ALA A 199 2.77 8.48 -9.04
N TYR A 200 1.50 8.04 -9.17
CA TYR A 200 1.16 6.61 -9.16
C TYR A 200 1.85 5.87 -10.31
N GLN A 201 1.81 6.44 -11.52
CA GLN A 201 2.45 5.85 -12.68
C GLN A 201 3.98 5.83 -12.55
N ARG A 202 4.59 6.90 -11.98
CA ARG A 202 6.03 6.90 -11.69
C ARG A 202 6.40 5.84 -10.66
N ALA A 203 5.59 5.63 -9.61
CA ALA A 203 5.83 4.59 -8.61
C ALA A 203 5.80 3.18 -9.23
N LEU A 204 4.86 2.90 -10.14
CA LEU A 204 4.81 1.65 -10.90
C LEU A 204 6.07 1.46 -11.75
N ALA A 205 6.48 2.50 -12.48
CA ALA A 205 7.69 2.47 -13.31
C ALA A 205 8.96 2.30 -12.46
N ALA A 206 9.08 3.03 -11.34
CA ALA A 206 10.23 2.98 -10.44
C ALA A 206 10.45 1.59 -9.85
N GLN A 207 9.40 0.94 -9.31
CA GLN A 207 9.55 -0.43 -8.77
C GLN A 207 9.95 -1.44 -9.86
N HIS A 208 9.39 -1.31 -11.06
CA HIS A 208 9.70 -2.23 -12.17
C HIS A 208 11.16 -2.06 -12.63
N GLN A 209 11.60 -0.82 -12.86
CA GLN A 209 12.97 -0.52 -13.28
C GLN A 209 13.99 -0.92 -12.21
N ALA A 210 13.71 -0.61 -10.94
CA ALA A 210 14.60 -0.99 -9.83
C ALA A 210 14.70 -2.51 -9.67
N ALA A 211 13.60 -3.25 -9.86
CA ALA A 211 13.62 -4.72 -9.82
C ALA A 211 14.54 -5.28 -10.89
N LEU A 212 14.41 -4.84 -12.14
CA LEU A 212 15.26 -5.27 -13.25
C LEU A 212 16.74 -4.90 -13.00
N ALA A 213 17.02 -3.67 -12.58
CA ALA A 213 18.37 -3.19 -12.32
C ALA A 213 19.08 -3.95 -11.17
N GLN A 214 18.31 -4.46 -10.19
CA GLN A 214 18.84 -5.20 -9.04
C GLN A 214 18.72 -6.73 -9.19
N GLY A 215 18.32 -7.22 -10.36
CA GLY A 215 18.21 -8.67 -10.62
C GLY A 215 17.09 -9.36 -9.82
N VAL A 216 16.07 -8.62 -9.39
CA VAL A 216 14.89 -9.14 -8.71
C VAL A 216 13.74 -9.28 -9.72
N SER A 217 12.90 -10.29 -9.56
CA SER A 217 11.72 -10.46 -10.42
C SER A 217 10.83 -9.22 -10.40
N PRO A 218 10.46 -8.64 -11.56
CA PRO A 218 9.52 -7.54 -11.64
C PRO A 218 8.04 -7.98 -11.50
N GLN A 219 7.80 -9.29 -11.29
CA GLN A 219 6.45 -9.81 -11.10
C GLN A 219 5.84 -9.25 -9.81
N PRO A 220 4.60 -8.75 -9.85
CA PRO A 220 3.89 -8.31 -8.66
C PRO A 220 3.82 -9.40 -7.59
N SER A 221 4.15 -9.06 -6.34
CA SER A 221 4.13 -10.01 -5.22
C SER A 221 2.79 -10.73 -5.03
N PRO A 222 1.63 -10.08 -5.25
CA PRO A 222 0.34 -10.76 -5.17
C PRO A 222 0.11 -11.83 -6.25
N ASP A 223 0.86 -11.79 -7.35
CA ASP A 223 0.70 -12.70 -8.49
C ASP A 223 1.67 -13.88 -8.47
N ILE A 224 2.60 -13.89 -7.51
CA ILE A 224 3.55 -15.00 -7.33
C ILE A 224 2.79 -16.26 -6.86
N ARG A 225 3.16 -17.38 -7.44
CA ARG A 225 2.69 -18.73 -7.05
C ARG A 225 3.85 -19.50 -6.47
N PRO A 226 3.64 -20.37 -5.46
CA PRO A 226 4.67 -21.27 -4.92
C PRO A 226 5.12 -22.31 -5.93
#